data_7e783c9e37c03f869e7307803414ddfe
#
_entry.id   7e783c9e37c03f869e7307803414ddfe
#
_cell.length_a   1.000
_cell.length_b   1.000
_cell.length_c   1.000
_cell.angle_alpha   90.00
_cell.angle_beta   90.00
_cell.angle_gamma   90.00
#
_symmetry.space_group_name_H-M   'P 1'
#
loop_
_entity.id
_entity.type
_entity.pdbx_description
1 polymer ?
#
loop_
_entity_poly.entity_id
_entity_poly.type
_entity_poly.pdbx_seq_one_letter_code
_entity_poly.pdbx_strand_id
1 'polypeptide(L)'
;FAQEGQSARTKYAGTGLGLAIARKLTELQGGTLFFDSIQGKGTKFILHISFEISAEEQEKKSHMYQNCSVEGIQVLLVEDNELNMEIAEFLLKEEKMIVTKAWNGREAVEIFENSEPGYFDVILMDLMMPQMGGLEATRRIRKMDREDAKSIPIFAMTANAFLDDIAQSKAAGMNEHFSKPLQMEKVIDTIRFYCTAR
;
A
#
# COMPACT_ATOMS: atom_id res chain seq x y z
N PHE A 1 13.96 -28.20 -14.36
CA PHE A 1 12.53 -28.34 -14.04
C PHE A 1 11.81 -28.75 -15.32
N ALA A 2 11.32 -30.00 -15.38
CA ALA A 2 10.51 -30.48 -16.48
C ALA A 2 9.02 -30.31 -16.12
N GLN A 3 8.20 -29.93 -17.10
CA GLN A 3 6.75 -29.96 -16.95
C GLN A 3 6.23 -31.39 -17.08
N GLU A 4 5.46 -31.84 -16.13
CA GLU A 4 4.75 -33.12 -16.19
C GLU A 4 3.49 -32.95 -17.08
N GLY A 5 3.38 -33.75 -18.13
CA GLY A 5 2.12 -34.03 -18.80
C GLY A 5 1.87 -33.46 -20.16
N GLN A 6 2.24 -34.23 -21.21
CA GLN A 6 1.73 -34.05 -22.58
C GLN A 6 0.34 -34.67 -22.80
N SER A 7 -0.45 -34.98 -21.82
CA SER A 7 -1.73 -35.66 -21.98
C SER A 7 -2.88 -35.16 -21.10
N ALA A 8 -3.04 -33.87 -21.02
CA ALA A 8 -4.33 -33.27 -20.69
C ALA A 8 -4.31 -31.81 -21.17
N ARG A 9 -5.27 -31.42 -22.00
CA ARG A 9 -5.54 -30.02 -22.36
C ARG A 9 -5.85 -29.23 -21.10
N THR A 10 -4.83 -28.86 -20.31
CA THR A 10 -4.99 -27.97 -19.18
C THR A 10 -5.02 -26.54 -19.68
N LYS A 11 -6.03 -25.84 -19.28
CA LYS A 11 -6.38 -24.44 -19.60
C LYS A 11 -5.34 -23.42 -19.14
N TYR A 12 -4.20 -23.86 -18.59
CA TYR A 12 -3.12 -23.04 -18.02
C TYR A 12 -1.76 -23.58 -18.49
N ALA A 13 -1.36 -23.19 -19.69
CA ALA A 13 0.01 -23.41 -20.18
C ALA A 13 0.93 -22.34 -19.56
N GLY A 14 1.53 -22.66 -18.44
CA GLY A 14 2.62 -21.85 -17.88
C GLY A 14 3.94 -22.16 -18.61
N THR A 15 4.83 -21.16 -18.74
CA THR A 15 6.15 -21.30 -19.37
C THR A 15 7.13 -22.20 -18.62
N GLY A 16 6.79 -22.68 -17.39
CA GLY A 16 7.68 -23.45 -16.52
C GLY A 16 8.84 -22.65 -15.93
N LEU A 17 8.98 -21.37 -16.28
CA LEU A 17 10.09 -20.50 -15.85
C LEU A 17 9.92 -19.91 -14.48
N GLY A 18 8.69 -19.81 -13.96
CA GLY A 18 8.40 -19.09 -12.70
C GLY A 18 9.19 -19.60 -11.50
N LEU A 19 9.27 -20.91 -11.31
CA LEU A 19 10.00 -21.50 -10.19
C LEU A 19 11.53 -21.37 -10.36
N ALA A 20 12.04 -21.45 -11.57
CA ALA A 20 13.45 -21.23 -11.85
C ALA A 20 13.86 -19.77 -11.57
N ILE A 21 13.00 -18.81 -11.95
CA ILE A 21 13.20 -17.39 -11.65
C ILE A 21 13.15 -17.15 -10.15
N ALA A 22 12.13 -17.68 -9.45
CA ALA A 22 12.00 -17.54 -8.00
C ALA A 22 13.24 -18.08 -7.27
N ARG A 23 13.72 -19.27 -7.66
CA ARG A 23 14.94 -19.86 -7.11
C ARG A 23 16.15 -18.95 -7.34
N LYS A 24 16.33 -18.46 -8.57
CA LYS A 24 17.47 -17.59 -8.91
C LYS A 24 17.45 -16.27 -8.13
N LEU A 25 16.27 -15.65 -7.99
CA LEU A 25 16.11 -14.43 -7.19
C LEU A 25 16.43 -14.68 -5.70
N THR A 26 16.00 -15.82 -5.16
CA THR A 26 16.30 -16.21 -3.78
C THR A 26 17.80 -16.38 -3.58
N GLU A 27 18.49 -17.09 -4.50
CA GLU A 27 19.94 -17.31 -4.46
C GLU A 27 20.72 -15.98 -4.53
N LEU A 28 20.26 -15.04 -5.37
CA LEU A 28 20.87 -13.70 -5.48
C LEU A 28 20.75 -12.88 -4.18
N GLN A 29 19.76 -13.17 -3.35
CA GLN A 29 19.56 -12.55 -2.02
C GLN A 29 20.22 -13.36 -0.90
N GLY A 30 21.08 -14.34 -1.21
CA GLY A 30 21.74 -15.19 -0.22
C GLY A 30 20.81 -16.18 0.47
N GLY A 31 19.60 -16.37 -0.05
CA GLY A 31 18.59 -17.27 0.50
C GLY A 31 18.55 -18.65 -0.17
N THR A 32 17.63 -19.48 0.29
CA THR A 32 17.37 -20.82 -0.24
C THR A 32 15.89 -21.07 -0.40
N LEU A 33 15.50 -21.74 -1.50
CA LEU A 33 14.12 -22.14 -1.78
C LEU A 33 14.03 -23.68 -1.80
N PHE A 34 13.19 -24.22 -0.94
CA PHE A 34 12.86 -25.63 -0.88
C PHE A 34 11.39 -25.86 -1.28
N PHE A 35 11.06 -27.05 -1.70
CA PHE A 35 9.68 -27.47 -1.85
C PHE A 35 9.48 -28.92 -1.45
N ASP A 36 8.31 -29.23 -0.94
CA ASP A 36 7.82 -30.57 -0.67
C ASP A 36 6.46 -30.74 -1.39
N SER A 37 6.33 -31.80 -2.19
CA SER A 37 5.16 -31.97 -3.05
C SER A 37 4.71 -33.42 -3.05
N ILE A 38 3.41 -33.62 -2.80
CA ILE A 38 2.78 -34.93 -2.87
C ILE A 38 1.66 -34.83 -3.92
N GLN A 39 1.75 -35.65 -4.97
CA GLN A 39 0.75 -35.70 -6.02
C GLN A 39 -0.66 -35.94 -5.44
N GLY A 40 -1.62 -35.10 -5.83
CA GLY A 40 -3.00 -35.14 -5.32
C GLY A 40 -3.20 -34.54 -3.92
N LYS A 41 -2.14 -34.13 -3.21
CA LYS A 41 -2.23 -33.49 -1.89
C LYS A 41 -1.79 -32.03 -1.89
N GLY A 42 -0.97 -31.62 -2.88
CA GLY A 42 -0.50 -30.24 -3.01
C GLY A 42 1.00 -30.09 -2.87
N THR A 43 1.47 -28.83 -2.93
CA THR A 43 2.90 -28.47 -2.83
C THR A 43 3.08 -27.40 -1.76
N LYS A 44 4.10 -27.59 -0.91
CA LYS A 44 4.56 -26.60 0.07
C LYS A 44 5.90 -26.04 -0.39
N PHE A 45 5.97 -24.72 -0.53
CA PHE A 45 7.21 -24.01 -0.79
C PHE A 45 7.71 -23.38 0.52
N ILE A 46 9.01 -23.45 0.75
CA ILE A 46 9.69 -22.89 1.91
C ILE A 46 10.81 -22.01 1.40
N LEU A 47 10.72 -20.71 1.70
CA LEU A 47 11.71 -19.70 1.35
C LEU A 47 12.43 -19.24 2.62
N HIS A 48 13.76 -19.38 2.64
CA HIS A 48 14.61 -18.84 3.70
C HIS A 48 15.45 -17.71 3.14
N ILE A 49 15.30 -16.50 3.69
CA ILE A 49 16.13 -15.33 3.38
C ILE A 49 16.52 -14.70 4.71
N SER A 50 17.83 -14.38 4.86
CA SER A 50 18.33 -13.65 6.02
C SER A 50 18.44 -12.18 5.68
N PHE A 51 17.90 -11.32 6.55
CA PHE A 51 17.98 -9.87 6.42
C PHE A 51 18.74 -9.32 7.64
N GLU A 52 19.58 -8.32 7.42
CA GLU A 52 20.10 -7.53 8.52
C GLU A 52 19.00 -6.60 9.03
N ILE A 53 18.76 -6.64 10.34
CA ILE A 53 17.78 -5.76 10.97
C ILE A 53 18.47 -4.43 11.26
N SER A 54 18.12 -3.38 10.54
CA SER A 54 18.59 -2.03 10.85
C SER A 54 17.82 -1.50 12.06
N ALA A 55 18.44 -1.57 13.23
CA ALA A 55 17.82 -1.16 14.50
C ALA A 55 17.76 0.35 14.73
N GLU A 56 18.46 1.18 13.94
CA GLU A 56 18.74 2.57 14.35
C GLU A 56 17.80 3.65 13.82
N GLU A 57 17.06 3.45 12.73
CA GLU A 57 16.22 4.51 12.18
C GLU A 57 14.73 4.45 12.57
N GLN A 58 14.23 3.27 12.89
CA GLN A 58 12.80 3.12 13.25
C GLN A 58 12.51 3.47 14.70
N GLU A 59 13.42 3.17 15.64
CA GLU A 59 13.19 3.47 17.06
C GLU A 59 13.23 4.97 17.37
N LYS A 60 14.06 5.76 16.69
CA LYS A 60 14.16 7.21 16.96
C LYS A 60 12.95 8.00 16.48
N LYS A 61 12.27 7.56 15.42
CA LYS A 61 11.06 8.24 14.91
C LYS A 61 9.80 7.85 15.68
N SER A 62 9.66 6.59 16.11
CA SER A 62 8.46 6.12 16.81
C SER A 62 8.34 6.70 18.22
N HIS A 63 9.42 6.86 18.95
CA HIS A 63 9.39 7.38 20.33
C HIS A 63 9.04 8.87 20.46
N MET A 64 9.28 9.67 19.42
CA MET A 64 9.04 11.12 19.51
C MET A 64 7.57 11.52 19.36
N TYR A 65 6.73 10.66 18.78
CA TYR A 65 5.32 10.96 18.47
C TYR A 65 4.31 10.03 19.15
N GLN A 66 4.75 9.07 19.98
CA GLN A 66 3.87 8.11 20.67
C GLN A 66 2.80 8.74 21.57
N ASN A 67 2.97 10.01 21.94
CA ASN A 67 2.04 10.72 22.85
C ASN A 67 1.06 11.66 22.14
N CYS A 68 1.09 11.75 20.80
CA CYS A 68 0.16 12.62 20.07
C CYS A 68 -1.11 11.83 19.71
N SER A 69 -2.27 12.35 20.11
CA SER A 69 -3.56 11.76 19.74
C SER A 69 -3.81 11.93 18.26
N VAL A 70 -4.36 10.88 17.64
CA VAL A 70 -4.89 10.92 16.28
C VAL A 70 -6.42 11.04 16.26
N GLU A 71 -7.02 11.22 17.45
CA GLU A 71 -8.47 11.36 17.60
C GLU A 71 -8.98 12.59 16.85
N GLY A 72 -10.02 12.40 16.07
CA GLY A 72 -10.66 13.47 15.28
C GLY A 72 -9.97 13.82 13.96
N ILE A 73 -8.81 13.19 13.61
CA ILE A 73 -8.18 13.38 12.30
C ILE A 73 -9.14 12.98 11.19
N GLN A 74 -9.32 13.86 10.21
CA GLN A 74 -10.17 13.69 9.04
C GLN A 74 -9.41 12.97 7.93
N VAL A 75 -9.78 11.72 7.66
CA VAL A 75 -9.14 10.86 6.67
C VAL A 75 -10.03 10.70 5.45
N LEU A 76 -9.52 11.00 4.25
CA LEU A 76 -10.13 10.57 3.00
C LEU A 76 -9.51 9.22 2.60
N LEU A 77 -10.26 8.14 2.76
CA LEU A 77 -9.86 6.78 2.42
C LEU A 77 -10.37 6.41 1.04
N VAL A 78 -9.45 6.08 0.13
CA VAL A 78 -9.75 5.79 -1.29
C VAL A 78 -9.30 4.37 -1.63
N GLU A 79 -10.25 3.50 -1.87
CA GLU A 79 -10.06 2.06 -2.11
C GLU A 79 -11.24 1.53 -2.93
N ASP A 80 -11.02 0.71 -3.94
CA ASP A 80 -12.06 0.15 -4.80
C ASP A 80 -12.57 -1.23 -4.33
N ASN A 81 -11.81 -1.89 -3.48
CA ASN A 81 -12.18 -3.19 -2.92
C ASN A 81 -12.95 -3.01 -1.60
N GLU A 82 -14.19 -3.49 -1.55
CA GLU A 82 -15.11 -3.34 -0.41
C GLU A 82 -14.51 -3.90 0.89
N LEU A 83 -13.91 -5.10 0.84
CA LEU A 83 -13.32 -5.72 2.01
C LEU A 83 -12.12 -4.93 2.55
N ASN A 84 -11.25 -4.44 1.67
CA ASN A 84 -10.10 -3.62 2.07
C ASN A 84 -10.58 -2.29 2.67
N MET A 85 -11.61 -1.68 2.06
CA MET A 85 -12.23 -0.45 2.54
C MET A 85 -12.78 -0.63 3.96
N GLU A 86 -13.56 -1.70 4.21
CA GLU A 86 -14.14 -1.99 5.51
C GLU A 86 -13.08 -2.24 6.59
N ILE A 87 -12.05 -3.02 6.26
CA ILE A 87 -10.95 -3.32 7.21
C ILE A 87 -10.19 -2.03 7.57
N ALA A 88 -9.82 -1.22 6.57
CA ALA A 88 -9.09 0.01 6.82
C ALA A 88 -9.96 1.03 7.59
N GLU A 89 -11.22 1.19 7.20
CA GLU A 89 -12.18 2.07 7.91
C GLU A 89 -12.33 1.65 9.38
N PHE A 90 -12.52 0.34 9.63
CA PHE A 90 -12.66 -0.17 11.00
C PHE A 90 -11.45 0.18 11.86
N LEU A 91 -10.24 -0.11 11.37
CA LEU A 91 -9.01 0.12 12.12
C LEU A 91 -8.71 1.62 12.35
N LEU A 92 -9.02 2.49 11.40
CA LEU A 92 -8.91 3.94 11.57
C LEU A 92 -9.92 4.46 12.59
N LYS A 93 -11.16 3.94 12.59
CA LYS A 93 -12.20 4.31 13.55
C LYS A 93 -11.92 3.82 14.97
N GLU A 94 -11.24 2.69 15.15
CA GLU A 94 -10.77 2.22 16.47
C GLU A 94 -9.84 3.27 17.13
N GLU A 95 -9.05 3.98 16.32
CA GLU A 95 -8.20 5.09 16.74
C GLU A 95 -8.96 6.43 16.81
N LYS A 96 -10.30 6.40 16.69
CA LYS A 96 -11.22 7.56 16.72
C LYS A 96 -10.98 8.61 15.64
N MET A 97 -10.41 8.21 14.50
CA MET A 97 -10.35 9.05 13.31
C MET A 97 -11.70 9.11 12.62
N ILE A 98 -11.94 10.20 11.87
CA ILE A 98 -13.16 10.40 11.10
C ILE A 98 -12.86 10.05 9.64
N VAL A 99 -13.54 9.03 9.11
CA VAL A 99 -13.24 8.49 7.79
C VAL A 99 -14.33 8.87 6.80
N THR A 100 -13.93 9.52 5.70
CA THR A 100 -14.75 9.70 4.50
C THR A 100 -14.25 8.75 3.42
N LYS A 101 -15.16 7.99 2.79
CA LYS A 101 -14.82 6.96 1.79
C LYS A 101 -14.98 7.47 0.38
N ALA A 102 -14.07 7.05 -0.51
CA ALA A 102 -14.18 7.19 -1.95
C ALA A 102 -13.82 5.85 -2.61
N TRP A 103 -14.58 5.42 -3.62
CA TRP A 103 -14.45 4.11 -4.26
C TRP A 103 -13.56 4.11 -5.51
N ASN A 104 -13.06 5.25 -5.91
CA ASN A 104 -12.15 5.43 -7.02
C ASN A 104 -11.52 6.83 -6.98
N GLY A 105 -10.50 7.03 -7.82
CA GLY A 105 -9.79 8.32 -7.84
C GLY A 105 -10.64 9.51 -8.29
N ARG A 106 -11.68 9.31 -9.12
CA ARG A 106 -12.57 10.38 -9.55
C ARG A 106 -13.40 10.88 -8.37
N GLU A 107 -14.02 9.96 -7.66
CA GLU A 107 -14.80 10.27 -6.46
C GLU A 107 -13.96 10.97 -5.39
N ALA A 108 -12.71 10.51 -5.19
CA ALA A 108 -11.78 11.15 -4.28
C ALA A 108 -11.49 12.62 -4.67
N VAL A 109 -11.28 12.90 -5.95
CA VAL A 109 -11.07 14.24 -6.48
C VAL A 109 -12.29 15.11 -6.25
N GLU A 110 -13.51 14.61 -6.57
CA GLU A 110 -14.77 15.32 -6.40
C GLU A 110 -15.07 15.61 -4.91
N ILE A 111 -14.87 14.64 -4.01
CA ILE A 111 -15.04 14.82 -2.57
C ILE A 111 -14.08 15.88 -2.04
N PHE A 112 -12.80 15.79 -2.43
CA PHE A 112 -11.79 16.75 -1.98
C PHE A 112 -12.09 18.16 -2.52
N GLU A 113 -12.46 18.29 -3.80
CA GLU A 113 -12.79 19.58 -4.43
C GLU A 113 -13.99 20.27 -3.75
N ASN A 114 -15.02 19.50 -3.38
CA ASN A 114 -16.24 20.02 -2.76
C ASN A 114 -16.15 20.20 -1.24
N SER A 115 -15.05 19.76 -0.61
CA SER A 115 -14.83 19.98 0.82
C SER A 115 -14.32 21.39 1.12
N GLU A 116 -14.60 21.87 2.33
CA GLU A 116 -13.97 23.10 2.83
C GLU A 116 -12.44 22.96 2.84
N PRO A 117 -11.69 24.02 2.48
CA PRO A 117 -10.24 23.98 2.60
C PRO A 117 -9.76 23.64 4.02
N GLY A 118 -8.88 22.66 4.14
CA GLY A 118 -8.40 22.16 5.43
C GLY A 118 -9.34 21.18 6.15
N TYR A 119 -10.43 20.74 5.49
CA TYR A 119 -11.33 19.73 6.08
C TYR A 119 -10.64 18.38 6.27
N PHE A 120 -9.87 17.93 5.28
CA PHE A 120 -9.11 16.70 5.38
C PHE A 120 -7.70 16.95 5.90
N ASP A 121 -7.24 16.08 6.78
CA ASP A 121 -5.88 16.09 7.33
C ASP A 121 -4.94 15.19 6.53
N VAL A 122 -5.45 14.09 5.97
CA VAL A 122 -4.68 13.10 5.21
C VAL A 122 -5.56 12.36 4.20
N ILE A 123 -4.94 11.93 3.10
CA ILE A 123 -5.57 11.07 2.08
C ILE A 123 -4.81 9.74 2.03
N LEU A 124 -5.51 8.63 2.24
CA LEU A 124 -5.01 7.28 1.98
C LEU A 124 -5.52 6.85 0.60
N MET A 125 -4.62 6.66 -0.36
CA MET A 125 -4.95 6.53 -1.78
C MET A 125 -4.44 5.22 -2.37
N ASP A 126 -5.33 4.32 -2.75
CA ASP A 126 -4.94 3.17 -3.57
C ASP A 126 -4.43 3.63 -4.93
N LEU A 127 -3.35 3.01 -5.40
CA LEU A 127 -2.78 3.31 -6.71
C LEU A 127 -3.57 2.67 -7.85
N MET A 128 -4.07 1.46 -7.65
CA MET A 128 -4.63 0.61 -8.69
C MET A 128 -6.16 0.51 -8.56
N MET A 129 -6.85 1.48 -9.13
CA MET A 129 -8.32 1.52 -9.12
C MET A 129 -8.88 1.69 -10.53
N PRO A 130 -10.13 1.23 -10.80
CA PRO A 130 -10.82 1.46 -12.05
C PRO A 130 -11.17 2.95 -12.25
N GLN A 131 -11.48 3.34 -13.48
CA GLN A 131 -11.85 4.69 -13.92
C GLN A 131 -10.73 5.72 -13.77
N MET A 132 -10.18 5.93 -12.58
CA MET A 132 -9.09 6.84 -12.31
C MET A 132 -8.22 6.25 -11.21
N GLY A 133 -6.97 5.93 -11.52
CA GLY A 133 -5.99 5.43 -10.55
C GLY A 133 -5.46 6.53 -9.63
N GLY A 134 -4.86 6.13 -8.51
CA GLY A 134 -4.41 7.04 -7.46
C GLY A 134 -3.35 8.05 -7.91
N LEU A 135 -2.45 7.68 -8.83
CA LEU A 135 -1.45 8.61 -9.35
C LEU A 135 -2.09 9.79 -10.13
N GLU A 136 -3.10 9.51 -10.95
CA GLU A 136 -3.82 10.55 -11.68
C GLU A 136 -4.65 11.41 -10.73
N ALA A 137 -5.36 10.78 -9.80
CA ALA A 137 -6.14 11.49 -8.77
C ALA A 137 -5.24 12.45 -7.97
N THR A 138 -4.08 11.98 -7.52
CA THR A 138 -3.11 12.81 -6.81
C THR A 138 -2.65 14.01 -7.64
N ARG A 139 -2.29 13.78 -8.92
CA ARG A 139 -1.88 14.91 -9.81
C ARG A 139 -3.00 15.92 -9.99
N ARG A 140 -4.27 15.50 -10.05
CA ARG A 140 -5.43 16.39 -10.13
C ARG A 140 -5.60 17.19 -8.85
N ILE A 141 -5.57 16.52 -7.70
CA ILE A 141 -5.64 17.20 -6.38
C ILE A 141 -4.53 18.23 -6.27
N ARG A 142 -3.27 17.88 -6.56
CA ARG A 142 -2.12 18.80 -6.46
C ARG A 142 -2.20 20.01 -7.39
N LYS A 143 -2.99 19.93 -8.47
CA LYS A 143 -3.21 21.03 -9.44
C LYS A 143 -4.38 21.94 -9.10
N MET A 144 -5.17 21.61 -8.10
CA MET A 144 -6.31 22.46 -7.69
C MET A 144 -5.81 23.81 -7.18
N ASP A 145 -6.59 24.85 -7.46
CA ASP A 145 -6.31 26.21 -6.99
C ASP A 145 -6.86 26.40 -5.56
N ARG A 146 -6.29 25.62 -4.64
CA ARG A 146 -6.56 25.72 -3.21
C ARG A 146 -5.30 25.41 -2.41
N GLU A 147 -5.13 26.10 -1.31
CA GLU A 147 -3.88 26.12 -0.55
C GLU A 147 -3.53 24.73 0.02
N ASP A 148 -4.52 24.06 0.60
CA ASP A 148 -4.35 22.74 1.20
C ASP A 148 -4.07 21.62 0.18
N ALA A 149 -4.49 21.78 -1.08
CA ALA A 149 -4.22 20.81 -2.13
C ALA A 149 -2.72 20.58 -2.38
N LYS A 150 -1.88 21.59 -2.11
CA LYS A 150 -0.42 21.49 -2.27
C LYS A 150 0.27 20.83 -1.08
N SER A 151 -0.31 20.95 0.11
CA SER A 151 0.32 20.57 1.37
C SER A 151 -0.30 19.34 2.05
N ILE A 152 -1.55 18.94 1.72
CA ILE A 152 -2.19 17.77 2.34
C ILE A 152 -1.34 16.52 2.15
N PRO A 153 -1.05 15.75 3.22
CA PRO A 153 -0.39 14.47 3.10
C PRO A 153 -1.22 13.49 2.28
N ILE A 154 -0.63 12.87 1.26
CA ILE A 154 -1.23 11.81 0.46
C ILE A 154 -0.33 10.59 0.55
N PHE A 155 -0.87 9.49 1.05
CA PHE A 155 -0.15 8.24 1.24
C PHE A 155 -0.63 7.21 0.23
N ALA A 156 0.30 6.69 -0.56
CA ALA A 156 0.01 5.63 -1.51
C ALA A 156 -0.21 4.30 -0.82
N MET A 157 -1.24 3.55 -1.22
CA MET A 157 -1.45 2.15 -0.88
C MET A 157 -1.29 1.32 -2.16
N THR A 158 -0.46 0.27 -2.15
CA THR A 158 -0.17 -0.52 -3.36
C THR A 158 -0.02 -2.00 -3.06
N ALA A 159 -0.40 -2.84 -4.02
CA ALA A 159 -0.13 -4.27 -3.96
C ALA A 159 1.36 -4.61 -4.17
N ASN A 160 2.13 -3.71 -4.78
CA ASN A 160 3.54 -3.91 -5.11
C ASN A 160 4.39 -2.73 -4.61
N ALA A 161 5.45 -3.03 -3.86
CA ALA A 161 6.41 -2.04 -3.37
C ALA A 161 7.70 -2.03 -4.23
N PHE A 162 7.58 -2.06 -5.56
CA PHE A 162 8.75 -1.93 -6.43
C PHE A 162 9.26 -0.49 -6.44
N LEU A 163 10.57 -0.34 -6.62
CA LEU A 163 11.24 0.97 -6.63
C LEU A 163 10.65 1.93 -7.67
N ASP A 164 10.17 1.39 -8.80
CA ASP A 164 9.53 2.18 -9.86
C ASP A 164 8.18 2.77 -9.41
N ASP A 165 7.39 2.03 -8.63
CA ASP A 165 6.10 2.51 -8.10
C ASP A 165 6.31 3.61 -7.05
N ILE A 166 7.34 3.49 -6.23
CA ILE A 166 7.73 4.52 -5.26
C ILE A 166 8.18 5.80 -5.97
N ALA A 167 8.97 5.68 -7.03
CA ALA A 167 9.43 6.83 -7.81
C ALA A 167 8.25 7.56 -8.49
N GLN A 168 7.30 6.80 -9.04
CA GLN A 168 6.10 7.35 -9.70
C GLN A 168 5.16 8.03 -8.71
N SER A 169 4.93 7.45 -7.52
CA SER A 169 4.08 8.05 -6.49
C SER A 169 4.68 9.36 -5.96
N LYS A 170 5.99 9.40 -5.71
CA LYS A 170 6.70 10.64 -5.35
C LYS A 170 6.63 11.70 -6.46
N ALA A 171 6.82 11.31 -7.72
CA ALA A 171 6.71 12.22 -8.86
C ALA A 171 5.26 12.75 -9.07
N ALA A 172 4.25 12.00 -8.65
CA ALA A 172 2.86 12.45 -8.63
C ALA A 172 2.56 13.43 -7.48
N GLY A 173 3.44 13.54 -6.49
CA GLY A 173 3.28 14.41 -5.32
C GLY A 173 2.74 13.70 -4.07
N MET A 174 2.86 12.37 -3.99
CA MET A 174 2.54 11.62 -2.78
C MET A 174 3.70 11.71 -1.76
N ASN A 175 3.36 11.64 -0.49
CA ASN A 175 4.29 11.83 0.62
C ASN A 175 4.89 10.51 1.11
N GLU A 176 4.06 9.47 1.24
CA GLU A 176 4.46 8.17 1.77
C GLU A 176 3.89 7.03 0.94
N HIS A 177 4.39 5.82 1.19
CA HIS A 177 4.07 4.64 0.40
C HIS A 177 3.94 3.41 1.30
N PHE A 178 2.79 2.74 1.23
CA PHE A 178 2.47 1.53 2.01
C PHE A 178 2.15 0.37 1.09
N SER A 179 2.76 -0.78 1.35
CA SER A 179 2.42 -2.03 0.67
C SER A 179 1.19 -2.67 1.33
N LYS A 180 0.31 -3.23 0.51
CA LYS A 180 -0.78 -4.12 0.97
C LYS A 180 -0.23 -5.54 1.20
N PRO A 181 -0.64 -6.26 2.26
CA PRO A 181 -1.62 -5.84 3.27
C PRO A 181 -1.09 -4.73 4.18
N LEU A 182 -1.94 -3.74 4.48
CA LEU A 182 -1.56 -2.58 5.26
C LEU A 182 -1.17 -2.97 6.69
N GLN A 183 0.02 -2.56 7.11
CA GLN A 183 0.44 -2.61 8.51
C GLN A 183 -0.10 -1.35 9.20
N MET A 184 -1.32 -1.44 9.74
CA MET A 184 -2.06 -0.27 10.24
C MET A 184 -1.31 0.51 11.32
N GLU A 185 -0.54 -0.16 12.19
CA GLU A 185 0.32 0.53 13.16
C GLU A 185 1.25 1.54 12.48
N LYS A 186 1.91 1.12 11.38
CA LYS A 186 2.80 2.01 10.63
C LYS A 186 2.04 3.15 9.94
N VAL A 187 0.84 2.87 9.42
CA VAL A 187 0.00 3.90 8.80
C VAL A 187 -0.40 4.94 9.84
N ILE A 188 -0.87 4.51 11.01
CA ILE A 188 -1.28 5.36 12.12
C ILE A 188 -0.10 6.20 12.63
N ASP A 189 1.07 5.59 12.83
CA ASP A 189 2.27 6.31 13.25
C ASP A 189 2.71 7.36 12.22
N THR A 190 2.56 7.06 10.94
CA THR A 190 2.85 8.01 9.87
C THR A 190 1.83 9.14 9.84
N ILE A 191 0.53 8.85 9.99
CA ILE A 191 -0.52 9.87 10.14
C ILE A 191 -0.18 10.79 11.32
N ARG A 192 0.15 10.21 12.47
CA ARG A 192 0.55 10.94 13.68
C ARG A 192 1.72 11.89 13.40
N PHE A 193 2.75 11.42 12.71
CA PHE A 193 3.90 12.23 12.34
C PHE A 193 3.52 13.42 11.45
N TYR A 194 2.72 13.21 10.40
CA TYR A 194 2.37 14.27 9.44
C TYR A 194 1.33 15.26 9.96
N CYS A 195 0.39 14.81 10.79
CA CYS A 195 -0.73 15.65 11.24
C CYS A 195 -0.48 16.38 12.56
N THR A 196 0.48 15.93 13.38
CA THR A 196 0.84 16.62 14.64
C THR A 196 2.05 17.54 14.54
N ALA A 197 2.74 17.52 13.39
CA ALA A 197 3.86 18.44 13.11
C ALA A 197 3.42 19.78 12.45
N ARG A 198 2.10 20.05 12.42
CA ARG A 198 1.51 21.31 11.92
C ARG A 198 1.38 22.36 13.00
#